data_e7918cd4506222a79884b93c67997a91
#
_entry.id   e7918cd4506222a79884b93c67997a91
#
_cell.length_a   1.000
_cell.length_b   1.000
_cell.length_c   1.000
_cell.angle_alpha   90.00
_cell.angle_beta   90.00
_cell.angle_gamma   90.00
#
_symmetry.space_group_name_H-M   'P 1'
#
loop_
_entity.id
_entity.type
_entity.pdbx_description
1 polymer ?
#
loop_
_entity_poly.entity_id
_entity_poly.type
_entity_poly.pdbx_seq_one_letter_code
_entity_poly.pdbx_strand_id
1 'polypeptide(L)'
;MKWITFFVKSVVIFFVLWLLAIYLYGDFYLADNIVPEADVEIDEWLHSYYLAGGIAALAGLIFSTMWFYCGINYSGGSGIGITHTILWILSAIVSFLVAFFVIDAAQEGTGLSFFFVGFLAPVGYYLNSLFNSAEAVKFIPPLGERLHG
;
A
#
# COMPACT_ATOMS: atom_id res chain seq x y z
N MET A 1 -3.04 24.04 0.14
CA MET A 1 -3.14 23.39 1.46
C MET A 1 -3.53 21.92 1.40
N LYS A 2 -4.59 21.51 0.66
CA LYS A 2 -5.06 20.09 0.64
C LYS A 2 -3.97 19.07 0.25
N TRP A 3 -3.14 19.36 -0.75
CA TRP A 3 -2.06 18.48 -1.19
C TRP A 3 -0.94 18.31 -0.16
N ILE A 4 -0.53 19.38 0.51
CA ILE A 4 0.52 19.31 1.54
C ILE A 4 0.05 18.43 2.70
N THR A 5 -1.19 18.65 3.16
CA THR A 5 -1.78 17.83 4.23
C THR A 5 -1.91 16.38 3.82
N PHE A 6 -2.32 16.10 2.58
CA PHE A 6 -2.39 14.76 2.03
C PHE A 6 -1.02 14.08 2.06
N PHE A 7 0.02 14.72 1.50
CA PHE A 7 1.35 14.13 1.44
C PHE A 7 1.95 13.88 2.82
N VAL A 8 1.83 14.83 3.75
CA VAL A 8 2.35 14.64 5.12
C VAL A 8 1.68 13.45 5.79
N LYS A 9 0.36 13.35 5.74
CA LYS A 9 -0.37 12.21 6.33
C LYS A 9 -0.02 10.90 5.64
N SER A 10 0.06 10.90 4.31
CA SER A 10 0.40 9.71 3.53
C SER A 10 1.78 9.19 3.86
N VAL A 11 2.78 10.05 3.90
CA VAL A 11 4.15 9.68 4.27
C VAL A 11 4.19 9.08 5.67
N VAL A 12 3.49 9.68 6.63
CA VAL A 12 3.42 9.13 7.99
C VAL A 12 2.78 7.74 8.00
N ILE A 13 1.65 7.55 7.32
CA ILE A 13 0.96 6.25 7.25
C ILE A 13 1.88 5.19 6.66
N PHE A 14 2.49 5.45 5.49
CA PHE A 14 3.35 4.47 4.83
C PHE A 14 4.65 4.23 5.58
N PHE A 15 5.21 5.23 6.23
CA PHE A 15 6.39 5.08 7.07
C PHE A 15 6.09 4.19 8.29
N VAL A 16 4.97 4.42 8.98
CA VAL A 16 4.53 3.59 10.10
C VAL A 16 4.27 2.15 9.66
N LEU A 17 3.59 1.95 8.51
CA LEU A 17 3.37 0.62 7.96
C LEU A 17 4.67 -0.09 7.60
N TRP A 18 5.62 0.62 7.02
CA TRP A 18 6.95 0.07 6.72
C TRP A 18 7.70 -0.33 7.98
N LEU A 19 7.68 0.50 9.04
CA LEU A 19 8.25 0.14 10.34
C LEU A 19 7.56 -1.09 10.95
N LEU A 20 6.23 -1.15 10.91
CA LEU A 20 5.48 -2.30 11.39
C LEU A 20 5.83 -3.57 10.60
N ALA A 21 6.01 -3.45 9.30
CA ALA A 21 6.46 -4.58 8.47
C ALA A 21 7.85 -5.06 8.88
N ILE A 22 8.79 -4.15 9.13
CA ILE A 22 10.13 -4.51 9.60
C ILE A 22 10.07 -5.28 10.91
N TYR A 23 9.33 -4.77 11.90
CA TYR A 23 9.31 -5.36 13.23
C TYR A 23 8.42 -6.61 13.36
N LEU A 24 7.25 -6.61 12.71
CA LEU A 24 6.29 -7.71 12.89
C LEU A 24 6.50 -8.84 11.87
N TYR A 25 6.80 -8.48 10.62
CA TYR A 25 6.98 -9.48 9.57
C TYR A 25 8.41 -10.03 9.51
N GLY A 26 9.41 -9.23 9.87
CA GLY A 26 10.79 -9.71 9.93
C GLY A 26 10.93 -10.89 10.90
N ASP A 27 10.39 -10.74 12.11
CA ASP A 27 10.39 -11.81 13.11
C ASP A 27 9.56 -13.03 12.66
N PHE A 28 8.41 -12.81 12.01
CA PHE A 28 7.57 -13.88 11.48
C PHE A 28 8.28 -14.67 10.36
N TYR A 29 8.89 -13.99 9.42
CA TYR A 29 9.66 -14.62 8.35
C TYR A 29 10.86 -15.40 8.87
N LEU A 30 11.55 -14.86 9.88
CA LEU A 30 12.70 -15.54 10.50
C LEU A 30 12.27 -16.73 11.39
N ALA A 31 11.15 -16.60 12.11
CA ALA A 31 10.68 -17.65 13.01
C ALA A 31 10.13 -18.87 12.29
N ASP A 32 9.45 -18.67 11.14
CA ASP A 32 8.79 -19.77 10.41
C ASP A 32 9.69 -20.44 9.35
N ASN A 33 10.99 -20.22 9.37
CA ASN A 33 11.92 -20.77 8.37
C ASN A 33 11.51 -20.48 6.91
N ILE A 34 10.80 -19.38 6.66
CA ILE A 34 10.51 -18.89 5.30
C ILE A 34 11.78 -18.24 4.72
N VAL A 35 12.86 -18.24 5.48
CA VAL A 35 14.16 -17.81 5.01
C VAL A 35 14.61 -18.79 3.90
N PRO A 36 14.93 -18.29 2.72
CA PRO A 36 15.40 -19.14 1.65
C PRO A 36 16.69 -19.83 2.05
N GLU A 37 16.88 -20.97 1.43
CA GLU A 37 18.00 -21.90 1.47
C GLU A 37 19.25 -21.44 2.25
N ALA A 38 19.87 -22.40 2.95
CA ALA A 38 20.95 -22.22 3.93
C ALA A 38 22.21 -21.44 3.45
N ASP A 39 22.23 -21.00 2.21
CA ASP A 39 23.39 -20.35 1.58
C ASP A 39 23.25 -18.82 1.46
N VAL A 40 22.11 -18.22 1.82
CA VAL A 40 21.92 -16.76 1.77
C VAL A 40 22.32 -16.14 3.09
N GLU A 41 23.25 -15.19 3.07
CA GLU A 41 23.60 -14.42 4.26
C GLU A 41 22.36 -13.65 4.75
N ILE A 42 22.08 -13.75 6.06
CA ILE A 42 20.90 -13.13 6.69
C ILE A 42 20.86 -11.62 6.42
N ASP A 43 22.00 -10.97 6.36
CA ASP A 43 22.09 -9.52 6.11
C ASP A 43 21.66 -9.15 4.69
N GLU A 44 22.02 -9.94 3.70
CA GLU A 44 21.56 -9.76 2.32
C GLU A 44 20.06 -9.99 2.18
N TRP A 45 19.56 -11.02 2.84
CA TRP A 45 18.12 -11.30 2.86
C TRP A 45 17.33 -10.17 3.53
N LEU A 46 17.79 -9.64 4.67
CA LEU A 46 17.16 -8.51 5.35
C LEU A 46 17.16 -7.26 4.47
N HIS A 47 18.24 -6.98 3.76
CA HIS A 47 18.31 -5.85 2.84
C HIS A 47 17.26 -5.97 1.73
N SER A 48 17.15 -7.15 1.14
CA SER A 48 16.15 -7.46 0.12
C SER A 48 14.72 -7.34 0.65
N TYR A 49 14.47 -7.79 1.87
CA TYR A 49 13.20 -7.66 2.56
C TYR A 49 12.80 -6.18 2.79
N TYR A 50 13.72 -5.35 3.25
CA TYR A 50 13.48 -3.92 3.45
C TYR A 50 13.21 -3.20 2.13
N LEU A 51 13.93 -3.56 1.09
CA LEU A 51 13.70 -3.04 -0.26
C LEU A 51 12.31 -3.42 -0.77
N ALA A 52 11.91 -4.68 -0.60
CA ALA A 52 10.57 -5.15 -0.96
C ALA A 52 9.47 -4.38 -0.23
N GLY A 53 9.62 -4.15 1.07
CA GLY A 53 8.71 -3.33 1.87
C GLY A 53 8.62 -1.88 1.38
N GLY A 54 9.75 -1.29 1.00
CA GLY A 54 9.81 0.04 0.41
C GLY A 54 9.09 0.13 -0.94
N ILE A 55 9.29 -0.86 -1.81
CA ILE A 55 8.59 -0.96 -3.11
C ILE A 55 7.08 -1.06 -2.90
N ALA A 56 6.63 -1.92 -2.00
CA ALA A 56 5.21 -2.10 -1.70
C ALA A 56 4.59 -0.80 -1.13
N ALA A 57 5.27 -0.14 -0.20
CA ALA A 57 4.83 1.14 0.34
C ALA A 57 4.73 2.22 -0.75
N LEU A 58 5.71 2.29 -1.63
CA LEU A 58 5.72 3.25 -2.74
C LEU A 58 4.57 2.99 -3.73
N ALA A 59 4.32 1.74 -4.08
CA ALA A 59 3.18 1.37 -4.91
C ALA A 59 1.85 1.82 -4.27
N GLY A 60 1.63 1.52 -3.00
CA GLY A 60 0.45 1.96 -2.27
C GLY A 60 0.31 3.49 -2.24
N LEU A 61 1.40 4.21 -2.05
CA LEU A 61 1.42 5.68 -2.06
C LEU A 61 1.05 6.26 -3.44
N ILE A 62 1.58 5.69 -4.52
CA ILE A 62 1.26 6.12 -5.89
C ILE A 62 -0.23 5.95 -6.16
N PHE A 63 -0.80 4.77 -5.89
CA PHE A 63 -2.23 4.52 -6.11
C PHE A 63 -3.12 5.38 -5.20
N SER A 64 -2.71 5.62 -3.96
CA SER A 64 -3.40 6.55 -3.06
C SER A 64 -3.40 7.99 -3.59
N THR A 65 -2.30 8.42 -4.18
CA THR A 65 -2.18 9.75 -4.78
C THR A 65 -3.09 9.88 -6.01
N MET A 66 -3.13 8.85 -6.85
CA MET A 66 -4.06 8.80 -7.99
C MET A 66 -5.52 8.86 -7.54
N TRP A 67 -5.87 8.08 -6.51
CA TRP A 67 -7.22 8.11 -5.94
C TRP A 67 -7.60 9.49 -5.39
N PHE A 68 -6.70 10.12 -4.63
CA PHE A 68 -6.91 11.45 -4.09
C PHE A 68 -7.06 12.51 -5.19
N TYR A 69 -6.23 12.43 -6.23
CA TYR A 69 -6.33 13.30 -7.41
C TYR A 69 -7.67 13.15 -8.13
N CYS A 70 -8.10 11.93 -8.37
CA CYS A 70 -9.41 11.65 -8.97
C CYS A 70 -10.55 12.23 -8.11
N GLY A 71 -10.47 12.05 -6.79
CA GLY A 71 -11.48 12.55 -5.87
C GLY A 71 -11.56 14.08 -5.81
N ILE A 72 -10.42 14.79 -5.88
CA ILE A 72 -10.40 16.26 -5.89
C ILE A 72 -10.99 16.82 -7.19
N ASN A 73 -10.70 16.19 -8.32
CA ASN A 73 -11.16 16.65 -9.62
C ASN A 73 -12.58 16.19 -9.95
N TYR A 74 -13.18 15.40 -9.09
CA TYR A 74 -14.57 15.00 -9.24
C TYR A 74 -15.48 16.19 -8.91
N SER A 75 -15.98 16.83 -9.93
CA SER A 75 -16.96 17.92 -9.79
C SER A 75 -18.35 17.31 -9.69
N GLY A 76 -18.79 17.00 -8.49
CA GLY A 76 -20.11 16.69 -7.96
C GLY A 76 -21.33 16.62 -8.88
N GLY A 77 -21.24 15.86 -9.98
CA GLY A 77 -22.42 15.41 -10.73
C GLY A 77 -23.09 14.24 -10.01
N SER A 78 -24.38 14.11 -10.11
CA SER A 78 -25.20 13.03 -9.56
C SER A 78 -24.62 11.66 -9.92
N GLY A 79 -23.92 11.01 -9.02
CA GLY A 79 -23.51 9.64 -9.23
C GLY A 79 -22.11 9.27 -8.78
N ILE A 80 -21.77 9.52 -7.50
CA ILE A 80 -20.79 8.66 -6.84
C ILE A 80 -21.47 7.30 -6.79
N GLY A 81 -21.17 6.47 -7.74
CA GLY A 81 -21.84 5.20 -7.93
C GLY A 81 -20.87 4.04 -7.92
N ILE A 82 -21.40 2.92 -8.30
CA ILE A 82 -20.71 1.64 -8.44
C ILE A 82 -19.36 1.78 -9.17
N THR A 83 -19.27 2.65 -10.18
CA THR A 83 -18.02 2.88 -10.94
C THR A 83 -16.86 3.34 -10.05
N HIS A 84 -17.08 4.27 -9.13
CA HIS A 84 -16.02 4.75 -8.24
C HIS A 84 -15.60 3.68 -7.23
N THR A 85 -16.56 2.90 -6.73
CA THR A 85 -16.28 1.77 -5.85
C THR A 85 -15.47 0.70 -6.58
N ILE A 86 -15.82 0.40 -7.83
CA ILE A 86 -15.07 -0.54 -8.67
C ILE A 86 -13.65 -0.02 -8.91
N LEU A 87 -13.48 1.26 -9.26
CA LEU A 87 -12.17 1.87 -9.46
C LEU A 87 -11.33 1.83 -8.19
N TRP A 88 -11.95 2.06 -7.03
CA TRP A 88 -11.26 1.97 -5.75
C TRP A 88 -10.75 0.56 -5.47
N ILE A 89 -11.60 -0.47 -5.65
CA ILE A 89 -11.24 -1.88 -5.48
C ILE A 89 -10.14 -2.28 -6.48
N LEU A 90 -10.31 -1.92 -7.75
CA LEU A 90 -9.31 -2.22 -8.79
C LEU A 90 -7.96 -1.57 -8.46
N SER A 91 -7.95 -0.33 -7.97
CA SER A 91 -6.71 0.33 -7.55
C SER A 91 -6.00 -0.41 -6.42
N ALA A 92 -6.74 -0.96 -5.46
CA ALA A 92 -6.17 -1.80 -4.40
C ALA A 92 -5.54 -3.08 -4.97
N ILE A 93 -6.25 -3.78 -5.86
CA ILE A 93 -5.76 -5.01 -6.49
C ILE A 93 -4.52 -4.71 -7.35
N VAL A 94 -4.59 -3.68 -8.18
CA VAL A 94 -3.48 -3.32 -9.08
C VAL A 94 -2.27 -2.84 -8.29
N SER A 95 -2.46 -2.13 -7.16
CA SER A 95 -1.34 -1.74 -6.30
C SER A 95 -0.58 -2.96 -5.75
N PHE A 96 -1.30 -4.02 -5.38
CA PHE A 96 -0.69 -5.29 -4.98
C PHE A 96 0.08 -5.94 -6.13
N LEU A 97 -0.56 -6.06 -7.31
CA LEU A 97 0.07 -6.69 -8.47
C LEU A 97 1.32 -5.95 -8.91
N VAL A 98 1.27 -4.62 -8.96
CA VAL A 98 2.44 -3.79 -9.29
C VAL A 98 3.55 -3.99 -8.26
N ALA A 99 3.22 -3.96 -6.96
CA ALA A 99 4.20 -4.22 -5.91
C ALA A 99 4.83 -5.60 -6.08
N PHE A 100 4.02 -6.64 -6.26
CA PHE A 100 4.48 -8.01 -6.43
C PHE A 100 5.42 -8.18 -7.62
N PHE A 101 5.02 -7.71 -8.80
CA PHE A 101 5.84 -7.86 -10.00
C PHE A 101 7.13 -7.02 -9.95
N VAL A 102 7.09 -5.84 -9.35
CA VAL A 102 8.29 -5.02 -9.19
C VAL A 102 9.26 -5.65 -8.18
N ILE A 103 8.75 -6.22 -7.09
CA ILE A 103 9.56 -6.95 -6.12
C ILE A 103 10.20 -8.17 -6.79
N ASP A 104 9.42 -8.95 -7.53
CA ASP A 104 9.91 -10.14 -8.24
C ASP A 104 11.00 -9.79 -9.26
N ALA A 105 10.78 -8.73 -10.05
CA ALA A 105 11.75 -8.26 -11.02
C ALA A 105 13.03 -7.68 -10.39
N ALA A 106 12.90 -7.00 -9.25
CA ALA A 106 14.04 -6.43 -8.54
C ALA A 106 14.88 -7.49 -7.80
N GLN A 107 14.31 -8.66 -7.55
CA GLN A 107 14.90 -9.73 -6.75
C GLN A 107 15.14 -11.03 -7.50
N GLU A 108 15.18 -10.97 -8.85
CA GLU A 108 15.51 -12.10 -9.72
C GLU A 108 14.73 -13.40 -9.43
N GLY A 109 13.40 -13.27 -9.22
CA GLY A 109 12.52 -14.43 -9.04
C GLY A 109 12.30 -14.86 -7.59
N THR A 110 12.81 -14.11 -6.61
CA THR A 110 12.53 -14.37 -5.18
C THR A 110 11.20 -13.75 -4.70
N GLY A 111 10.40 -13.22 -5.63
CA GLY A 111 9.15 -12.51 -5.32
C GLY A 111 8.13 -13.34 -4.54
N LEU A 112 8.12 -14.66 -4.70
CA LEU A 112 7.28 -15.55 -3.90
C LEU A 112 7.63 -15.51 -2.41
N SER A 113 8.92 -15.40 -2.06
CA SER A 113 9.36 -15.28 -0.67
C SER A 113 8.87 -14.00 0.00
N PHE A 114 8.62 -12.95 -0.80
CA PHE A 114 8.11 -11.67 -0.31
C PHE A 114 6.64 -11.42 -0.68
N PHE A 115 5.90 -12.46 -1.04
CA PHE A 115 4.48 -12.35 -1.40
C PHE A 115 3.66 -11.58 -0.37
N PHE A 116 3.86 -11.89 0.92
CA PHE A 116 3.11 -11.22 1.99
C PHE A 116 3.50 -9.75 2.16
N VAL A 117 4.74 -9.39 1.84
CA VAL A 117 5.18 -7.97 1.88
C VAL A 117 4.43 -7.13 0.85
N GLY A 118 4.07 -7.72 -0.29
CA GLY A 118 3.26 -7.06 -1.31
C GLY A 118 1.90 -6.56 -0.79
N PHE A 119 1.34 -7.18 0.25
CA PHE A 119 0.10 -6.71 0.89
C PHE A 119 0.22 -5.36 1.58
N LEU A 120 1.42 -4.86 1.86
CA LEU A 120 1.60 -3.49 2.35
C LEU A 120 1.03 -2.45 1.38
N ALA A 121 1.09 -2.71 0.08
CA ALA A 121 0.55 -1.80 -0.93
C ALA A 121 -0.97 -1.61 -0.79
N PRO A 122 -1.82 -2.64 -0.87
CA PRO A 122 -3.26 -2.48 -0.72
C PRO A 122 -3.70 -2.10 0.69
N VAL A 123 -3.00 -2.56 1.73
CA VAL A 123 -3.29 -2.17 3.12
C VAL A 123 -2.99 -0.68 3.32
N GLY A 124 -1.84 -0.21 2.87
CA GLY A 124 -1.48 1.20 2.92
C GLY A 124 -2.41 2.06 2.08
N TYR A 125 -2.77 1.59 0.88
CA TYR A 125 -3.76 2.24 0.04
C TYR A 125 -5.12 2.37 0.74
N TYR A 126 -5.61 1.30 1.37
CA TYR A 126 -6.85 1.32 2.13
C TYR A 126 -6.80 2.34 3.28
N LEU A 127 -5.80 2.25 4.15
CA LEU A 127 -5.66 3.16 5.27
C LEU A 127 -5.51 4.61 4.81
N ASN A 128 -4.69 4.84 3.79
CA ASN A 128 -4.51 6.19 3.27
C ASN A 128 -5.78 6.73 2.63
N SER A 129 -6.52 5.92 1.87
CA SER A 129 -7.81 6.34 1.32
C SER A 129 -8.87 6.58 2.41
N LEU A 130 -8.80 5.84 3.51
CA LEU A 130 -9.70 6.02 4.64
C LEU A 130 -9.51 7.38 5.33
N PHE A 131 -8.25 7.78 5.57
CA PHE A 131 -7.94 9.01 6.30
C PHE A 131 -7.77 10.24 5.43
N ASN A 132 -7.55 10.08 4.13
CA ASN A 132 -7.17 11.14 3.21
C ASN A 132 -8.06 11.24 1.96
N SER A 133 -9.20 10.55 1.89
CA SER A 133 -10.11 10.70 0.75
C SER A 133 -10.61 12.15 0.63
N ALA A 134 -10.75 12.60 -0.61
CA ALA A 134 -11.44 13.86 -0.88
C ALA A 134 -12.90 13.79 -0.44
N GLU A 135 -13.46 14.93 -0.05
CA GLU A 135 -14.83 15.04 0.49
C GLU A 135 -15.89 14.33 -0.37
N ALA A 136 -15.74 14.44 -1.70
CA ALA A 136 -16.69 13.84 -2.64
C ALA A 136 -16.69 12.30 -2.63
N VAL A 137 -15.60 11.67 -2.21
CA VAL A 137 -15.41 10.20 -2.31
C VAL A 137 -15.11 9.55 -0.96
N LYS A 138 -15.23 10.30 0.13
CA LYS A 138 -14.93 9.83 1.50
C LYS A 138 -15.76 8.61 1.95
N PHE A 139 -16.91 8.38 1.32
CA PHE A 139 -17.79 7.26 1.65
C PHE A 139 -17.42 5.94 0.97
N ILE A 140 -16.54 5.96 -0.01
CA ILE A 140 -16.20 4.77 -0.79
C ILE A 140 -15.34 3.79 0.01
N PRO A 141 -14.29 4.20 0.72
CA PRO A 141 -13.57 3.29 1.60
C PRO A 141 -14.51 2.78 2.70
N PRO A 142 -14.62 1.45 2.91
CA PRO A 142 -15.36 0.92 4.04
C PRO A 142 -14.96 1.60 5.36
N LEU A 143 -15.91 1.97 6.19
CA LEU A 143 -15.72 2.75 7.42
C LEU A 143 -15.44 4.25 7.23
N GLY A 144 -15.23 4.74 6.02
CA GLY A 144 -14.93 6.16 5.75
C GLY A 144 -16.06 7.08 6.26
N GLU A 145 -17.30 6.67 6.11
CA GLU A 145 -18.46 7.41 6.61
C GLU A 145 -18.43 7.62 8.13
N ARG A 146 -17.97 6.60 8.88
CA ARG A 146 -17.92 6.68 10.36
C ARG A 146 -16.80 7.58 10.88
N LEU A 147 -15.75 7.76 10.10
CA LEU A 147 -14.59 8.56 10.50
C LEU A 147 -14.71 10.03 10.10
N HIS A 148 -15.57 10.34 9.14
CA HIS A 148 -15.78 11.69 8.62
C HIS A 148 -17.19 12.24 8.85
N GLY A 149 -18.02 11.48 9.59
CA GLY A 149 -19.39 11.84 10.00
C GLY A 149 -19.42 12.77 11.21
#